data_de1a2bc08a7e463b3b35886d86bae6ed
#
_entry.id   de1a2bc08a7e463b3b35886d86bae6ed
#
_cell.length_a   1.000
_cell.length_b   1.000
_cell.length_c   1.000
_cell.angle_alpha   90.00
_cell.angle_beta   90.00
_cell.angle_gamma   90.00
#
_symmetry.space_group_name_H-M   'P 1'
#
loop_
_entity.id
_entity.type
_entity.pdbx_description
1 polymer ?
#
loop_
_entity_poly.entity_id
_entity_poly.type
_entity_poly.pdbx_seq_one_letter_code
_entity_poly.pdbx_strand_id
1 'polypeptide(L)'
;MPDKKTPGVSAIDTTNFARQIVLDFEFAPVPRQRQRRGLRNEIIEIGAVKLDYRGNVMGEFSRFVQTEYAEGVAYPVRELTGISAVDTAMADPLYVVIKRLGDWIGRYSAQVVCWSGADRRQLLTECQAKRIDLSSFPTDWADLQAFYTSIMDVGSHGHVSLGDAATWFGIEFDESTGHAHSALADARVTAKLLKQMMDGDYHVSPHAQEIRQRWGMGERAQTRLSSKCPELGDLLLKLKAEGRWAF
;
A
#
# COMPACT_ATOMS: atom_id res chain seq x y z
N MET A 1 16.85 -14.61 26.12
CA MET A 1 16.69 -14.89 24.69
C MET A 1 16.33 -13.57 24.01
N PRO A 2 17.11 -13.07 23.05
CA PRO A 2 16.79 -11.81 22.41
C PRO A 2 15.58 -11.99 21.47
N ASP A 3 14.61 -11.08 21.60
CA ASP A 3 13.44 -10.97 20.75
C ASP A 3 13.85 -10.99 19.27
N LYS A 4 13.31 -11.95 18.51
CA LYS A 4 13.35 -11.93 17.06
C LYS A 4 12.46 -10.76 16.61
N LYS A 5 13.05 -9.57 16.47
CA LYS A 5 12.43 -8.46 15.76
C LYS A 5 12.09 -8.96 14.36
N THR A 6 10.81 -9.11 14.06
CA THR A 6 10.30 -9.14 12.68
C THR A 6 10.94 -7.96 11.94
N PRO A 7 11.52 -8.12 10.74
CA PRO A 7 12.07 -6.99 9.99
C PRO A 7 10.93 -6.01 9.77
N GLY A 8 10.98 -4.88 10.47
CA GLY A 8 9.90 -3.93 10.52
C GLY A 8 9.68 -3.28 9.16
N VAL A 9 8.43 -2.97 8.87
CA VAL A 9 8.07 -1.96 7.87
C VAL A 9 8.71 -0.67 8.35
N SER A 10 9.57 -0.07 7.55
CA SER A 10 10.21 1.21 7.87
C SER A 10 9.17 2.33 7.91
N ALA A 11 9.46 3.39 8.63
CA ALA A 11 8.71 4.63 8.48
C ALA A 11 8.82 5.13 7.03
N ILE A 12 7.82 5.85 6.54
CA ILE A 12 7.88 6.48 5.22
C ILE A 12 8.96 7.55 5.27
N ASP A 13 10.01 7.35 4.48
CA ASP A 13 11.16 8.25 4.42
C ASP A 13 11.19 8.93 3.06
N THR A 14 10.79 10.19 3.06
CA THR A 14 10.74 11.01 1.84
C THR A 14 12.05 11.75 1.55
N THR A 15 13.05 11.65 2.43
CA THR A 15 14.29 12.43 2.35
C THR A 15 15.49 11.63 1.85
N ASN A 16 15.56 10.34 2.19
CA ASN A 16 16.72 9.48 1.88
C ASN A 16 16.57 8.68 0.58
N PHE A 17 15.38 8.67 -0.03
CA PHE A 17 15.15 7.94 -1.26
C PHE A 17 14.92 8.87 -2.44
N ALA A 18 15.61 8.59 -3.54
CA ALA A 18 15.43 9.32 -4.80
C ALA A 18 14.06 9.04 -5.44
N ARG A 19 13.43 7.92 -5.10
CA ARG A 19 12.16 7.44 -5.66
C ARG A 19 11.29 6.79 -4.59
N GLN A 20 9.97 6.97 -4.73
CA GLN A 20 8.96 6.19 -4.04
C GLN A 20 8.27 5.30 -5.06
N ILE A 21 8.19 4.01 -4.80
CA ILE A 21 7.49 3.04 -5.64
C ILE A 21 6.24 2.62 -4.90
N VAL A 22 5.11 3.21 -5.26
CA VAL A 22 3.82 2.81 -4.71
C VAL A 22 3.38 1.54 -5.42
N LEU A 23 3.09 0.49 -4.67
CA LEU A 23 2.86 -0.85 -5.18
C LEU A 23 1.59 -1.44 -4.57
N ASP A 24 0.80 -2.08 -5.42
CA ASP A 24 -0.39 -2.83 -5.03
C ASP A 24 -0.50 -4.13 -5.84
N PHE A 25 -1.20 -5.14 -5.29
CA PHE A 25 -1.37 -6.44 -5.92
C PHE A 25 -2.81 -6.91 -5.83
N GLU A 26 -3.28 -7.59 -6.88
CA GLU A 26 -4.46 -8.42 -6.82
C GLU A 26 -4.12 -9.90 -6.66
N PHE A 27 -5.00 -10.67 -6.02
CA PHE A 27 -4.72 -12.03 -5.59
C PHE A 27 -5.80 -13.03 -6.00
N ALA A 28 -5.37 -14.25 -6.35
CA ALA A 28 -6.24 -15.40 -6.51
C ALA A 28 -5.96 -16.45 -5.42
N PRO A 29 -6.99 -17.05 -4.79
CA PRO A 29 -6.78 -18.06 -3.76
C PRO A 29 -6.24 -19.37 -4.35
N VAL A 30 -5.26 -19.96 -3.64
CA VAL A 30 -4.70 -21.28 -3.96
C VAL A 30 -5.50 -22.35 -3.22
N PRO A 31 -6.06 -23.35 -3.92
CA PRO A 31 -6.75 -24.48 -3.30
C PRO A 31 -5.87 -25.18 -2.26
N ARG A 32 -6.45 -25.60 -1.13
CA ARG A 32 -5.68 -26.16 0.01
C ARG A 32 -4.74 -27.30 -0.40
N GLN A 33 -5.18 -28.17 -1.29
CA GLN A 33 -4.41 -29.32 -1.80
C GLN A 33 -3.22 -28.92 -2.67
N ARG A 34 -3.21 -27.69 -3.20
CA ARG A 34 -2.13 -27.15 -4.05
C ARG A 34 -1.23 -26.15 -3.32
N GLN A 35 -1.55 -25.77 -2.08
CA GLN A 35 -0.75 -24.84 -1.31
C GLN A 35 0.66 -25.38 -1.07
N ARG A 36 1.65 -24.54 -1.24
CA ARG A 36 3.07 -24.85 -1.06
C ARG A 36 3.71 -23.81 -0.13
N ARG A 37 4.48 -24.29 0.85
CA ARG A 37 5.27 -23.42 1.76
C ARG A 37 4.48 -22.26 2.37
N GLY A 38 3.20 -22.46 2.67
CA GLY A 38 2.34 -21.41 3.23
C GLY A 38 1.72 -20.45 2.22
N LEU A 39 1.98 -20.63 0.93
CA LEU A 39 1.36 -19.85 -0.15
C LEU A 39 -0.14 -20.15 -0.23
N ARG A 40 -0.96 -19.22 0.21
CA ARG A 40 -2.44 -19.34 0.23
C ARG A 40 -3.10 -18.60 -0.93
N ASN A 41 -2.44 -17.61 -1.45
CA ASN A 41 -2.87 -16.80 -2.59
C ASN A 41 -1.71 -16.69 -3.58
N GLU A 42 -2.01 -16.45 -4.85
CA GLU A 42 -1.04 -16.04 -5.87
C GLU A 42 -1.37 -14.63 -6.35
N ILE A 43 -0.32 -13.87 -6.68
CA ILE A 43 -0.45 -12.57 -7.33
C ILE A 43 -0.95 -12.79 -8.75
N ILE A 44 -2.02 -12.09 -9.13
CA ILE A 44 -2.60 -12.12 -10.48
C ILE A 44 -2.48 -10.80 -11.24
N GLU A 45 -2.27 -9.69 -10.52
CA GLU A 45 -1.94 -8.40 -11.10
C GLU A 45 -0.93 -7.67 -10.21
N ILE A 46 -0.02 -6.93 -10.82
CA ILE A 46 0.90 -5.99 -10.18
C ILE A 46 0.64 -4.61 -10.76
N GLY A 47 0.24 -3.67 -9.90
CA GLY A 47 0.11 -2.26 -10.20
C GLY A 47 1.16 -1.44 -9.45
N ALA A 48 1.83 -0.51 -10.13
CA ALA A 48 2.77 0.39 -9.46
C ALA A 48 2.79 1.79 -10.05
N VAL A 49 3.03 2.78 -9.18
CA VAL A 49 3.26 4.18 -9.54
C VAL A 49 4.62 4.59 -9.02
N LYS A 50 5.47 5.14 -9.88
CA LYS A 50 6.78 5.69 -9.52
C LYS A 50 6.66 7.17 -9.28
N LEU A 51 7.09 7.63 -8.11
CA LEU A 51 7.14 9.03 -7.74
C LEU A 51 8.60 9.50 -7.59
N ASP A 52 8.84 10.77 -7.90
CA ASP A 52 10.08 11.44 -7.53
C ASP A 52 10.07 11.84 -6.03
N TYR A 53 11.18 12.39 -5.56
CA TYR A 53 11.32 12.85 -4.18
C TYR A 53 10.34 13.98 -3.78
N ARG A 54 9.65 14.58 -4.74
CA ARG A 54 8.60 15.60 -4.52
C ARG A 54 7.18 15.01 -4.63
N GLY A 55 7.06 13.70 -4.86
CA GLY A 55 5.78 13.04 -5.05
C GLY A 55 5.15 13.25 -6.43
N ASN A 56 5.91 13.73 -7.43
CA ASN A 56 5.38 13.81 -8.79
C ASN A 56 5.48 12.45 -9.48
N VAL A 57 4.42 12.10 -10.23
CA VAL A 57 4.37 10.84 -10.98
C VAL A 57 5.38 10.85 -12.11
N MET A 58 6.26 9.86 -12.12
CA MET A 58 7.28 9.65 -13.15
C MET A 58 6.93 8.54 -14.14
N GLY A 59 6.01 7.67 -13.78
CA GLY A 59 5.55 6.58 -14.63
C GLY A 59 4.72 5.57 -13.86
N GLU A 60 4.11 4.67 -14.63
CA GLU A 60 3.22 3.64 -14.12
C GLU A 60 3.60 2.27 -14.69
N PHE A 61 3.29 1.23 -13.94
CA PHE A 61 3.51 -0.16 -14.31
C PHE A 61 2.25 -0.95 -14.00
N SER A 62 1.75 -1.73 -14.96
CA SER A 62 0.66 -2.68 -14.74
C SER A 62 0.93 -3.93 -15.55
N ARG A 63 0.85 -5.10 -14.91
CA ARG A 63 1.00 -6.41 -15.56
C ARG A 63 0.15 -7.44 -14.86
N PHE A 64 -0.59 -8.22 -15.65
CA PHE A 64 -1.13 -9.48 -15.17
C PHE A 64 -0.02 -10.50 -14.95
N VAL A 65 -0.28 -11.45 -14.07
CA VAL A 65 0.65 -12.51 -13.68
C VAL A 65 -0.01 -13.87 -13.90
N GLN A 66 0.72 -14.77 -14.53
CA GLN A 66 0.26 -16.16 -14.73
C GLN A 66 0.21 -16.89 -13.38
N THR A 67 -0.92 -17.53 -13.11
CA THR A 67 -1.08 -18.42 -11.95
C THR A 67 -0.42 -19.78 -12.20
N GLU A 68 0.20 -20.33 -11.16
CA GLU A 68 0.83 -21.66 -11.19
C GLU A 68 0.07 -22.68 -10.33
N TYR A 69 -0.40 -22.25 -9.18
CA TYR A 69 -1.08 -23.09 -8.19
C TYR A 69 -2.58 -22.79 -8.05
N ALA A 70 -3.01 -21.57 -8.31
CA ALA A 70 -4.42 -21.22 -8.36
C ALA A 70 -5.07 -21.87 -9.60
N GLU A 71 -6.33 -22.28 -9.46
CA GLU A 71 -7.12 -22.87 -10.56
C GLU A 71 -7.85 -21.76 -11.33
N GLY A 72 -7.08 -20.84 -11.92
CA GLY A 72 -7.62 -19.64 -12.56
C GLY A 72 -8.10 -18.59 -11.55
N VAL A 73 -9.00 -17.72 -11.99
CA VAL A 73 -9.56 -16.63 -11.18
C VAL A 73 -10.98 -17.02 -10.75
N ALA A 74 -11.18 -17.23 -9.46
CA ALA A 74 -12.48 -17.57 -8.90
C ALA A 74 -13.52 -16.46 -9.12
N TYR A 75 -14.81 -16.83 -9.25
CA TYR A 75 -15.90 -15.89 -9.53
C TYR A 75 -15.90 -14.65 -8.62
N PRO A 76 -15.77 -14.76 -7.28
CA PRO A 76 -15.76 -13.58 -6.42
C PRO A 76 -14.58 -12.61 -6.69
N VAL A 77 -13.41 -13.16 -7.06
CA VAL A 77 -12.24 -12.34 -7.40
C VAL A 77 -12.47 -11.63 -8.74
N ARG A 78 -13.02 -12.33 -9.73
CA ARG A 78 -13.34 -11.74 -11.03
C ARG A 78 -14.38 -10.62 -10.91
N GLU A 79 -15.42 -10.81 -10.11
CA GLU A 79 -16.44 -9.77 -9.89
C GLU A 79 -15.85 -8.52 -9.22
N LEU A 80 -14.88 -8.71 -8.32
CA LEU A 80 -14.22 -7.64 -7.61
C LEU A 80 -13.20 -6.88 -8.49
N THR A 81 -12.33 -7.62 -9.17
CA THR A 81 -11.15 -7.08 -9.87
C THR A 81 -11.36 -6.90 -11.38
N GLY A 82 -12.39 -7.55 -11.95
CA GLY A 82 -12.58 -7.64 -13.40
C GLY A 82 -11.61 -8.59 -14.12
N ILE A 83 -10.61 -9.14 -13.42
CA ILE A 83 -9.58 -10.01 -14.01
C ILE A 83 -10.18 -11.37 -14.34
N SER A 84 -10.02 -11.79 -15.58
CA SER A 84 -10.51 -13.10 -16.04
C SER A 84 -9.43 -14.19 -15.97
N ALA A 85 -9.85 -15.45 -16.06
CA ALA A 85 -8.94 -16.57 -16.17
C ALA A 85 -8.10 -16.52 -17.47
N VAL A 86 -8.60 -15.86 -18.52
CA VAL A 86 -7.85 -15.68 -19.78
C VAL A 86 -6.71 -14.70 -19.60
N ASP A 87 -6.94 -13.60 -18.85
CA ASP A 87 -5.91 -12.59 -18.59
C ASP A 87 -4.70 -13.21 -17.87
N THR A 88 -4.97 -14.03 -16.84
CA THR A 88 -3.90 -14.71 -16.10
C THR A 88 -3.26 -15.85 -16.90
N ALA A 89 -4.02 -16.59 -17.72
CA ALA A 89 -3.47 -17.68 -18.53
C ALA A 89 -2.55 -17.19 -19.63
N MET A 90 -2.79 -15.99 -20.19
CA MET A 90 -1.98 -15.37 -21.24
C MET A 90 -0.86 -14.49 -20.71
N ALA A 91 -0.79 -14.29 -19.40
CA ALA A 91 0.21 -13.45 -18.76
C ALA A 91 1.58 -14.11 -18.63
N ASP A 92 2.59 -13.29 -18.38
CA ASP A 92 3.93 -13.79 -18.05
C ASP A 92 3.97 -14.40 -16.64
N PRO A 93 4.82 -15.41 -16.42
CA PRO A 93 5.08 -15.93 -15.08
C PRO A 93 5.65 -14.87 -14.14
N LEU A 94 5.38 -15.01 -12.82
CA LEU A 94 5.78 -14.02 -11.81
C LEU A 94 7.25 -13.63 -11.88
N TYR A 95 8.19 -14.57 -12.11
CA TYR A 95 9.62 -14.27 -12.17
C TYR A 95 9.97 -13.31 -13.33
N VAL A 96 9.26 -13.38 -14.46
CA VAL A 96 9.43 -12.47 -15.59
C VAL A 96 8.90 -11.09 -15.23
N VAL A 97 7.70 -11.04 -14.61
CA VAL A 97 7.07 -9.77 -14.24
C VAL A 97 7.88 -9.05 -13.16
N ILE A 98 8.40 -9.78 -12.16
CA ILE A 98 9.28 -9.21 -11.11
C ILE A 98 10.57 -8.66 -11.72
N LYS A 99 11.18 -9.38 -12.68
CA LYS A 99 12.37 -8.87 -13.38
C LYS A 99 12.06 -7.57 -14.12
N ARG A 100 10.95 -7.52 -14.87
CA ARG A 100 10.52 -6.30 -15.57
C ARG A 100 10.21 -5.15 -14.63
N LEU A 101 9.58 -5.44 -13.48
CA LEU A 101 9.31 -4.44 -12.44
C LEU A 101 10.62 -3.90 -11.87
N GLY A 102 11.60 -4.76 -11.58
CA GLY A 102 12.93 -4.34 -11.12
C GLY A 102 13.67 -3.47 -12.16
N ASP A 103 13.63 -3.86 -13.44
CA ASP A 103 14.19 -3.08 -14.55
C ASP A 103 13.48 -1.69 -14.67
N TRP A 104 12.14 -1.65 -14.49
CA TRP A 104 11.37 -0.41 -14.51
C TRP A 104 11.63 0.48 -13.29
N ILE A 105 11.79 -0.08 -12.09
CA ILE A 105 12.20 0.66 -10.88
C ILE A 105 13.55 1.35 -11.15
N GLY A 106 14.50 0.62 -11.73
CA GLY A 106 15.83 1.11 -12.06
C GLY A 106 16.80 1.01 -10.88
N ARG A 107 18.00 1.59 -11.04
CA ARG A 107 19.13 1.47 -10.08
C ARG A 107 19.19 2.61 -9.05
N TYR A 108 18.15 3.38 -8.91
CA TYR A 108 18.10 4.46 -7.91
C TYR A 108 17.73 3.91 -6.54
N SER A 109 18.14 4.62 -5.48
CA SER A 109 17.61 4.32 -4.15
C SER A 109 16.09 4.53 -4.16
N ALA A 110 15.37 3.49 -3.81
CA ALA A 110 13.91 3.49 -3.84
C ALA A 110 13.36 2.87 -2.56
N GLN A 111 12.33 3.49 -2.00
CA GLN A 111 11.47 2.89 -1.00
C GLN A 111 10.19 2.38 -1.67
N VAL A 112 9.78 1.16 -1.37
CA VAL A 112 8.48 0.63 -1.78
C VAL A 112 7.44 1.02 -0.73
N VAL A 113 6.35 1.63 -1.18
CA VAL A 113 5.22 2.01 -0.33
C VAL A 113 3.99 1.21 -0.76
N CYS A 114 3.35 0.52 0.18
CA CYS A 114 2.07 -0.15 -0.05
C CYS A 114 1.00 0.49 0.83
N TRP A 115 -0.28 0.26 0.46
CA TRP A 115 -1.34 0.61 1.41
C TRP A 115 -1.20 -0.18 2.69
N SER A 116 -0.98 -1.49 2.62
CA SER A 116 -0.78 -2.32 3.81
C SER A 116 0.43 -3.25 3.70
N GLY A 117 0.94 -3.70 4.84
CA GLY A 117 2.03 -4.69 4.87
C GLY A 117 1.64 -6.08 4.31
N ALA A 118 0.39 -6.28 3.86
CA ALA A 118 -0.06 -7.54 3.25
C ALA A 118 0.66 -7.82 1.94
N ASP A 119 0.83 -6.79 1.10
CA ASP A 119 1.47 -6.88 -0.22
C ASP A 119 2.91 -7.37 -0.10
N ARG A 120 3.68 -6.75 0.80
CA ARG A 120 5.05 -7.20 1.09
C ARG A 120 5.09 -8.65 1.54
N ARG A 121 4.21 -9.05 2.46
CA ARG A 121 4.17 -10.44 2.96
C ARG A 121 3.82 -11.41 1.86
N GLN A 122 2.86 -11.09 1.00
CA GLN A 122 2.46 -11.92 -0.13
C GLN A 122 3.62 -12.08 -1.12
N LEU A 123 4.25 -10.98 -1.56
CA LEU A 123 5.37 -11.04 -2.49
C LEU A 123 6.51 -11.93 -1.95
N LEU A 124 6.92 -11.71 -0.71
CA LEU A 124 8.00 -12.48 -0.10
C LEU A 124 7.63 -13.97 0.02
N THR A 125 6.40 -14.29 0.43
CA THR A 125 5.91 -15.68 0.57
C THR A 125 5.88 -16.37 -0.78
N GLU A 126 5.37 -15.70 -1.80
CA GLU A 126 5.24 -16.30 -3.13
C GLU A 126 6.60 -16.47 -3.82
N CYS A 127 7.47 -15.46 -3.75
CA CYS A 127 8.82 -15.56 -4.29
C CYS A 127 9.62 -16.66 -3.59
N GLN A 128 9.49 -16.82 -2.26
CA GLN A 128 10.10 -17.93 -1.55
C GLN A 128 9.53 -19.30 -2.00
N ALA A 129 8.21 -19.42 -2.16
CA ALA A 129 7.57 -20.65 -2.60
C ALA A 129 8.01 -21.06 -4.01
N LYS A 130 8.10 -20.09 -4.92
CA LYS A 130 8.48 -20.25 -6.33
C LYS A 130 9.99 -20.15 -6.58
N ARG A 131 10.82 -19.92 -5.55
CA ARG A 131 12.29 -19.77 -5.63
C ARG A 131 12.72 -18.63 -6.57
N ILE A 132 11.99 -17.51 -6.52
CA ILE A 132 12.30 -16.30 -7.29
C ILE A 132 13.27 -15.45 -6.48
N ASP A 133 14.36 -15.03 -7.14
CA ASP A 133 15.36 -14.15 -6.52
C ASP A 133 14.87 -12.69 -6.49
N LEU A 134 14.92 -12.07 -5.32
CA LEU A 134 14.59 -10.66 -5.07
C LEU A 134 15.83 -9.82 -4.71
N SER A 135 17.04 -10.33 -4.92
CA SER A 135 18.28 -9.64 -4.51
C SER A 135 18.45 -8.26 -5.16
N SER A 136 17.86 -8.04 -6.34
CA SER A 136 17.85 -6.76 -7.05
C SER A 136 16.63 -5.88 -6.75
N PHE A 137 15.69 -6.37 -5.93
CA PHE A 137 14.48 -5.63 -5.59
C PHE A 137 14.72 -4.74 -4.37
N PRO A 138 14.08 -3.55 -4.27
CA PRO A 138 14.22 -2.70 -3.09
C PRO A 138 13.86 -3.42 -1.79
N THR A 139 14.70 -3.27 -0.77
CA THR A 139 14.52 -3.93 0.54
C THR A 139 13.78 -3.07 1.54
N ASP A 140 13.71 -1.76 1.30
CA ASP A 140 13.02 -0.82 2.17
C ASP A 140 11.55 -0.69 1.79
N TRP A 141 10.66 -0.96 2.75
CA TRP A 141 9.23 -0.98 2.57
C TRP A 141 8.52 -0.20 3.66
N ALA A 142 7.53 0.58 3.27
CA ALA A 142 6.70 1.36 4.17
C ALA A 142 5.22 1.00 4.02
N ASP A 143 4.47 1.12 5.12
CA ASP A 143 3.04 0.85 5.25
C ASP A 143 2.31 2.17 5.44
N LEU A 144 1.58 2.63 4.41
CA LEU A 144 0.88 3.90 4.44
C LEU A 144 -0.40 3.81 5.29
N GLN A 145 -1.04 2.64 5.37
CA GLN A 145 -2.23 2.41 6.19
C GLN A 145 -1.94 2.68 7.68
N ALA A 146 -0.74 2.31 8.15
CA ALA A 146 -0.35 2.54 9.52
C ALA A 146 -0.33 4.03 9.87
N PHE A 147 0.15 4.88 8.94
CA PHE A 147 0.13 6.33 9.09
C PHE A 147 -1.31 6.87 9.17
N TYR A 148 -2.16 6.55 8.19
CA TYR A 148 -3.54 7.05 8.16
C TYR A 148 -4.39 6.49 9.32
N THR A 149 -4.20 5.23 9.70
CA THR A 149 -4.84 4.64 10.89
C THR A 149 -4.45 5.40 12.17
N SER A 150 -3.19 5.81 12.27
CA SER A 150 -2.71 6.61 13.41
C SER A 150 -3.32 8.01 13.45
N ILE A 151 -3.44 8.68 12.31
CA ILE A 151 -4.08 10.01 12.21
C ILE A 151 -5.55 9.93 12.55
N MET A 152 -6.26 8.93 12.03
CA MET A 152 -7.69 8.77 12.24
C MET A 152 -8.03 8.23 13.64
N ASP A 153 -7.03 7.69 14.36
CA ASP A 153 -7.17 7.09 15.70
C ASP A 153 -8.37 6.12 15.79
N VAL A 154 -8.48 5.24 14.82
CA VAL A 154 -9.59 4.27 14.79
C VAL A 154 -9.58 3.29 15.96
N GLY A 155 -8.48 3.20 16.71
CA GLY A 155 -8.36 2.46 17.96
C GLY A 155 -8.74 0.98 17.81
N SER A 156 -9.75 0.56 18.56
CA SER A 156 -10.28 -0.81 18.54
C SER A 156 -11.15 -1.11 17.30
N HIS A 157 -11.47 -0.12 16.49
CA HIS A 157 -12.28 -0.32 15.27
C HIS A 157 -11.47 -0.90 14.09
N GLY A 158 -10.16 -1.10 14.26
CA GLY A 158 -9.30 -1.75 13.29
C GLY A 158 -8.43 -0.78 12.49
N HIS A 159 -8.17 -1.12 11.23
CA HIS A 159 -7.36 -0.33 10.32
C HIS A 159 -8.25 0.42 9.32
N VAL A 160 -7.80 1.62 8.91
CA VAL A 160 -8.45 2.38 7.84
C VAL A 160 -8.27 1.63 6.52
N SER A 161 -9.37 1.37 5.79
CA SER A 161 -9.28 0.82 4.44
C SER A 161 -8.79 1.88 3.43
N LEU A 162 -8.30 1.46 2.26
CA LEU A 162 -7.90 2.40 1.20
C LEU A 162 -9.09 3.25 0.74
N GLY A 163 -10.27 2.61 0.58
CA GLY A 163 -11.50 3.31 0.19
C GLY A 163 -11.95 4.35 1.23
N ASP A 164 -11.89 4.00 2.52
CA ASP A 164 -12.20 4.96 3.58
C ASP A 164 -11.20 6.13 3.59
N ALA A 165 -9.91 5.84 3.49
CA ALA A 165 -8.89 6.88 3.43
C ALA A 165 -9.11 7.80 2.20
N ALA A 166 -9.34 7.23 1.02
CA ALA A 166 -9.63 8.01 -0.17
C ALA A 166 -10.83 8.96 0.06
N THR A 167 -11.95 8.43 0.57
CA THR A 167 -13.15 9.21 0.86
C THR A 167 -12.89 10.30 1.90
N TRP A 168 -12.20 9.95 2.99
CA TRP A 168 -11.99 10.86 4.11
C TRP A 168 -11.00 11.98 3.81
N PHE A 169 -10.08 11.74 2.91
CA PHE A 169 -9.07 12.71 2.49
C PHE A 169 -9.33 13.32 1.10
N GLY A 170 -10.54 13.09 0.55
CA GLY A 170 -11.00 13.76 -0.68
C GLY A 170 -10.27 13.29 -1.94
N ILE A 171 -9.82 12.04 -1.96
CA ILE A 171 -9.23 11.40 -3.15
C ILE A 171 -10.33 10.64 -3.89
N GLU A 172 -10.55 10.99 -5.15
CA GLU A 172 -11.47 10.25 -6.01
C GLU A 172 -10.76 9.09 -6.71
N PHE A 173 -11.43 7.94 -6.76
CA PHE A 173 -11.05 6.85 -7.66
C PHE A 173 -11.38 7.27 -9.10
N ASP A 174 -10.42 7.10 -10.00
CA ASP A 174 -10.63 7.37 -11.41
C ASP A 174 -11.33 6.16 -12.07
N GLU A 175 -12.65 6.22 -12.14
CA GLU A 175 -13.47 5.17 -12.76
C GLU A 175 -13.21 5.02 -14.27
N SER A 176 -12.62 6.03 -14.92
CA SER A 176 -12.36 6.01 -16.37
C SER A 176 -11.22 5.07 -16.76
N THR A 177 -10.37 4.66 -15.81
CA THR A 177 -9.15 3.88 -16.06
C THR A 177 -9.31 2.38 -15.81
N GLY A 178 -10.53 1.91 -15.56
CA GLY A 178 -10.82 0.50 -15.31
C GLY A 178 -11.61 0.29 -14.03
N HIS A 179 -11.89 -0.97 -13.73
CA HIS A 179 -12.68 -1.36 -12.56
C HIS A 179 -12.05 -0.82 -11.26
N ALA A 180 -12.87 -0.36 -10.32
CA ALA A 180 -12.50 -0.29 -8.93
C ALA A 180 -11.88 -1.65 -8.54
N HIS A 181 -10.80 -1.65 -7.77
CA HIS A 181 -10.01 -2.85 -7.46
C HIS A 181 -9.21 -3.42 -8.65
N SER A 182 -8.52 -2.57 -9.42
CA SER A 182 -7.34 -3.00 -10.15
C SER A 182 -6.10 -2.54 -9.40
N ALA A 183 -5.06 -3.36 -9.38
CA ALA A 183 -3.84 -3.05 -8.65
C ALA A 183 -3.25 -1.67 -9.05
N LEU A 184 -3.33 -1.28 -10.32
CA LEU A 184 -2.88 0.04 -10.74
C LEU A 184 -3.79 1.18 -10.25
N ALA A 185 -5.12 0.99 -10.23
CA ALA A 185 -6.05 1.99 -9.71
C ALA A 185 -5.81 2.23 -8.21
N ASP A 186 -5.63 1.17 -7.43
CA ASP A 186 -5.37 1.23 -6.00
C ASP A 186 -3.98 1.82 -5.71
N ALA A 187 -2.95 1.48 -6.51
CA ALA A 187 -1.64 2.12 -6.44
C ALA A 187 -1.70 3.63 -6.74
N ARG A 188 -2.54 4.08 -7.70
CA ARG A 188 -2.75 5.51 -7.99
C ARG A 188 -3.38 6.27 -6.83
N VAL A 189 -4.40 5.68 -6.19
CA VAL A 189 -5.05 6.27 -5.01
C VAL A 189 -4.05 6.33 -3.86
N THR A 190 -3.32 5.26 -3.60
CA THR A 190 -2.26 5.21 -2.60
C THR A 190 -1.17 6.25 -2.87
N ALA A 191 -0.80 6.47 -4.15
CA ALA A 191 0.18 7.50 -4.55
C ALA A 191 -0.33 8.93 -4.27
N LYS A 192 -1.61 9.20 -4.52
CA LYS A 192 -2.23 10.51 -4.18
C LYS A 192 -2.24 10.74 -2.68
N LEU A 193 -2.59 9.72 -1.88
CA LEU A 193 -2.54 9.78 -0.42
C LEU A 193 -1.10 9.99 0.09
N LEU A 194 -0.12 9.27 -0.47
CA LEU A 194 1.29 9.47 -0.15
C LEU A 194 1.74 10.90 -0.47
N LYS A 195 1.33 11.44 -1.62
CA LYS A 195 1.65 12.82 -2.00
C LYS A 195 1.07 13.83 -1.02
N GLN A 196 -0.19 13.67 -0.60
CA GLN A 196 -0.77 14.53 0.43
C GLN A 196 0.00 14.47 1.76
N MET A 197 0.41 13.27 2.17
CA MET A 197 1.26 13.11 3.35
C MET A 197 2.60 13.84 3.20
N MET A 198 3.24 13.72 2.03
CA MET A 198 4.52 14.38 1.75
C MET A 198 4.41 15.91 1.75
N ASP A 199 3.31 16.43 1.23
CA ASP A 199 3.04 17.88 1.20
C ASP A 199 2.60 18.43 2.57
N GLY A 200 2.20 17.56 3.50
CA GLY A 200 1.59 17.95 4.75
C GLY A 200 0.22 18.62 4.56
N ASP A 201 -0.43 18.42 3.41
CA ASP A 201 -1.68 19.06 3.00
C ASP A 201 -2.84 18.05 2.97
N TYR A 202 -2.98 17.26 4.01
CA TYR A 202 -4.08 16.33 4.16
C TYR A 202 -5.16 16.91 5.06
N HIS A 203 -6.28 17.31 4.45
CA HIS A 203 -7.46 17.79 5.15
C HIS A 203 -8.47 16.67 5.35
N VAL A 204 -8.84 16.44 6.61
CA VAL A 204 -9.92 15.51 6.93
C VAL A 204 -11.24 16.09 6.43
N SER A 205 -11.95 15.37 5.57
CA SER A 205 -13.24 15.83 5.04
C SER A 205 -14.27 16.06 6.16
N PRO A 206 -15.31 16.91 5.96
CA PRO A 206 -16.36 17.09 6.94
C PRO A 206 -17.02 15.78 7.37
N HIS A 207 -17.22 14.84 6.44
CA HIS A 207 -17.77 13.51 6.73
C HIS A 207 -16.85 12.70 7.64
N ALA A 208 -15.55 12.70 7.40
CA ALA A 208 -14.58 12.04 8.26
C ALA A 208 -14.51 12.70 9.64
N GLN A 209 -14.67 14.02 9.73
CA GLN A 209 -14.76 14.72 11.01
C GLN A 209 -15.97 14.28 11.84
N GLU A 210 -17.14 14.10 11.20
CA GLU A 210 -18.33 13.55 11.84
C GLU A 210 -18.12 12.13 12.36
N ILE A 211 -17.49 11.25 11.54
CA ILE A 211 -17.14 9.89 11.94
C ILE A 211 -16.20 9.91 13.14
N ARG A 212 -15.16 10.76 13.12
CA ARG A 212 -14.22 10.93 14.24
C ARG A 212 -14.94 11.36 15.51
N GLN A 213 -15.82 12.35 15.42
CA GLN A 213 -16.61 12.82 16.56
C GLN A 213 -17.53 11.72 17.10
N ARG A 214 -18.26 11.02 16.22
CA ARG A 214 -19.17 9.92 16.60
C ARG A 214 -18.44 8.79 17.33
N TRP A 215 -17.23 8.48 16.95
CA TRP A 215 -16.45 7.39 17.52
C TRP A 215 -15.49 7.84 18.62
N GLY A 216 -15.53 9.11 19.00
CA GLY A 216 -14.61 9.68 20.01
C GLY A 216 -13.15 9.62 19.60
N MET A 217 -12.92 9.64 18.28
CA MET A 217 -11.58 9.67 17.71
C MET A 217 -11.00 11.08 17.77
N GLY A 218 -9.72 11.20 17.96
CA GLY A 218 -9.01 12.49 17.89
C GLY A 218 -8.49 13.01 19.22
N GLU A 219 -9.23 12.94 20.32
CA GLU A 219 -8.72 13.34 21.65
C GLU A 219 -7.63 12.36 22.17
N ARG A 220 -7.73 11.08 21.78
CA ARG A 220 -6.78 10.04 22.19
C ARG A 220 -5.51 9.99 21.32
N ALA A 221 -5.59 10.49 20.08
CA ALA A 221 -4.44 10.51 19.16
C ALA A 221 -3.35 11.47 19.66
N GLN A 222 -3.75 12.65 20.13
CA GLN A 222 -2.82 13.64 20.69
C GLN A 222 -2.03 13.08 21.87
N THR A 223 -2.69 12.35 22.77
CA THR A 223 -2.05 11.78 23.97
C THR A 223 -1.13 10.61 23.63
N ARG A 224 -1.45 9.82 22.62
CA ARG A 224 -0.63 8.66 22.21
C ARG A 224 0.59 9.03 21.34
N LEU A 225 0.44 9.99 20.45
CA LEU A 225 1.55 10.48 19.61
C LEU A 225 2.58 11.22 20.45
N SER A 226 2.16 12.11 21.35
CA SER A 226 3.06 12.82 22.25
C SER A 226 3.74 11.90 23.27
N SER A 227 3.14 10.76 23.63
CA SER A 227 3.74 9.79 24.54
C SER A 227 4.69 8.80 23.86
N LYS A 228 4.49 8.51 22.57
CA LYS A 228 5.30 7.52 21.81
C LYS A 228 6.38 8.16 20.94
N CYS A 229 6.20 9.40 20.53
CA CYS A 229 7.14 10.15 19.72
C CYS A 229 6.99 11.64 20.07
N PRO A 230 7.70 12.12 21.12
CA PRO A 230 7.59 13.51 21.60
C PRO A 230 7.86 14.54 20.50
N GLU A 231 8.84 14.27 19.64
CA GLU A 231 9.24 15.16 18.53
C GLU A 231 8.12 15.33 17.50
N LEU A 232 7.36 14.27 17.21
CA LEU A 232 6.20 14.33 16.33
C LEU A 232 5.02 15.03 17.02
N GLY A 233 4.85 14.84 18.33
CA GLY A 233 3.87 15.55 19.13
C GLY A 233 4.09 17.05 19.14
N ASP A 234 5.34 17.48 19.29
CA ASP A 234 5.75 18.90 19.27
C ASP A 234 5.57 19.52 17.88
N LEU A 235 5.88 18.76 16.80
CA LEU A 235 5.64 19.20 15.42
C LEU A 235 4.13 19.40 15.17
N LEU A 236 3.30 18.49 15.60
CA LEU A 236 1.84 18.58 15.47
C LEU A 236 1.25 19.77 16.24
N LEU A 237 1.76 20.03 17.45
CA LEU A 237 1.38 21.20 18.23
C LEU A 237 1.79 22.50 17.54
N LYS A 238 2.97 22.51 16.90
CA LYS A 238 3.48 23.66 16.16
C LYS A 238 2.65 23.95 14.91
N LEU A 239 2.31 22.91 14.13
CA LEU A 239 1.46 23.01 12.96
C LEU A 239 0.04 23.48 13.29
N LYS A 240 -0.50 23.04 14.46
CA LYS A 240 -1.77 23.50 14.98
C LYS A 240 -1.74 24.98 15.39
N ALA A 241 -0.67 25.41 16.06
CA ALA A 241 -0.48 26.80 16.45
C ALA A 241 -0.31 27.74 15.25
N GLU A 242 0.23 27.24 14.14
CA GLU A 242 0.42 27.97 12.89
C GLU A 242 -0.85 27.97 12.00
N GLY A 243 -1.96 27.35 12.44
CA GLY A 243 -3.20 27.23 11.65
C GLY A 243 -3.08 26.32 10.43
N ARG A 244 -1.97 25.57 10.31
CA ARG A 244 -1.68 24.62 9.22
C ARG A 244 -2.20 23.22 9.51
N TRP A 245 -2.80 23.02 10.67
CA TRP A 245 -3.43 21.79 11.12
C TRP A 245 -4.78 22.12 11.75
N ALA A 246 -5.87 21.80 11.08
CA ALA A 246 -7.20 21.84 11.64
C ALA A 246 -7.65 20.40 11.97
N PHE A 247 -7.93 20.17 13.25
CA PHE A 247 -8.67 18.99 13.69
C PHE A 247 -10.16 19.23 13.55
#